data_c1df68905c868a26447e0016a65359ea
#
_entry.id   c1df68905c868a26447e0016a65359ea
#
_cell.length_a   1.000
_cell.length_b   1.000
_cell.length_c   1.000
_cell.angle_alpha   90.00
_cell.angle_beta   90.00
_cell.angle_gamma   90.00
#
_symmetry.space_group_name_H-M   'P 1'
#
loop_
_entity.id
_entity.type
_entity.pdbx_description
1 polymer ?
#
loop_
_entity_poly.entity_id
_entity_poly.type
_entity_poly.pdbx_seq_one_letter_code
_entity_poly.pdbx_strand_id
1 'polypeptide(L)'
;APFRSKAGVKLLDYSNDEDHNRLVVTLVGEPEALCEAVVEAVGVAVRLIDLNQHTGQHPRMGAVDVIPFIPIKNTSMEEAIELSKKVAAKVAELYNLPVFLYEKSATAPHRENLASVRKGEFEGMAEKIKLPEWQPDFGPAERHPTAGTVAIGARMPLVAYNINLSTDNMEIATKIAKNVRHINGGLRYVKAMG
;
A
#
# COMPACT_ATOMS: atom_id res chain seq x y z
N ALA A 1 0.59 9.67 -18.90
CA ALA A 1 0.44 9.26 -17.49
C ALA A 1 -0.66 10.10 -16.86
N PRO A 2 -1.59 9.51 -16.09
CA PRO A 2 -2.79 10.19 -15.55
C PRO A 2 -2.49 11.44 -14.71
N PHE A 3 -1.28 11.55 -14.19
CA PHE A 3 -0.89 12.60 -13.24
C PHE A 3 -0.32 13.87 -13.86
N ARG A 4 0.20 13.83 -15.10
CA ARG A 4 1.01 14.92 -15.66
C ARG A 4 0.22 16.13 -16.14
N SER A 5 -1.05 15.97 -16.41
CA SER A 5 -1.92 17.02 -16.98
C SER A 5 -3.19 17.27 -16.19
N LYS A 6 -3.33 16.70 -14.98
CA LYS A 6 -4.55 16.85 -14.20
C LYS A 6 -4.48 18.09 -13.31
N ALA A 7 -5.40 19.03 -13.53
CA ALA A 7 -5.52 20.21 -12.67
C ALA A 7 -5.76 19.78 -11.21
N GLY A 8 -5.13 20.46 -10.26
CA GLY A 8 -5.25 20.15 -8.83
C GLY A 8 -4.39 18.97 -8.35
N VAL A 9 -3.62 18.32 -9.22
CA VAL A 9 -2.67 17.24 -8.85
C VAL A 9 -1.27 17.58 -9.35
N LYS A 10 -0.29 17.39 -8.49
CA LYS A 10 1.12 17.52 -8.82
C LYS A 10 1.85 16.21 -8.57
N LEU A 11 2.53 15.69 -9.57
CA LEU A 11 3.50 14.62 -9.43
C LEU A 11 4.76 15.21 -8.79
N LEU A 12 5.10 14.76 -7.59
CA LEU A 12 6.30 15.21 -6.88
C LEU A 12 7.51 14.38 -7.28
N ASP A 13 7.35 13.06 -7.28
CA ASP A 13 8.44 12.14 -7.55
C ASP A 13 7.91 10.80 -8.08
N TYR A 14 8.75 10.08 -8.79
CA TYR A 14 8.60 8.66 -9.08
C TYR A 14 9.97 8.00 -9.13
N SER A 15 10.08 6.87 -8.46
CA SER A 15 11.31 6.08 -8.42
C SER A 15 11.00 4.60 -8.61
N ASN A 16 11.87 3.92 -9.33
CA ASN A 16 11.79 2.48 -9.54
C ASN A 16 13.05 1.79 -9.01
N ASP A 17 12.87 0.56 -8.60
CA ASP A 17 13.92 -0.33 -8.16
C ASP A 17 13.75 -1.68 -8.90
N GLU A 18 14.74 -2.07 -9.67
CA GLU A 18 14.68 -3.26 -10.54
C GLU A 18 14.77 -4.55 -9.74
N ASP A 19 15.59 -4.61 -8.68
CA ASP A 19 15.74 -5.79 -7.84
C ASP A 19 14.45 -6.07 -7.07
N HIS A 20 13.80 -5.01 -6.58
CA HIS A 20 12.51 -5.09 -5.90
C HIS A 20 11.35 -5.20 -6.90
N ASN A 21 11.56 -4.93 -8.18
CA ASN A 21 10.51 -4.81 -9.21
C ASN A 21 9.35 -3.93 -8.73
N ARG A 22 9.69 -2.74 -8.23
CA ARG A 22 8.77 -1.83 -7.56
C ARG A 22 8.89 -0.41 -8.10
N LEU A 23 7.74 0.22 -8.33
CA LEU A 23 7.62 1.64 -8.61
C LEU A 23 6.92 2.33 -7.43
N VAL A 24 7.50 3.44 -6.98
CA VAL A 24 6.87 4.36 -6.02
C VAL A 24 6.52 5.65 -6.76
N VAL A 25 5.28 6.11 -6.61
CA VAL A 25 4.81 7.37 -7.17
C VAL A 25 4.31 8.26 -6.03
N THR A 26 4.83 9.48 -5.95
CA THR A 26 4.45 10.46 -4.93
C THR A 26 3.68 11.61 -5.56
N LEU A 27 2.45 11.78 -5.09
CA LEU A 27 1.52 12.81 -5.56
C LEU A 27 1.13 13.75 -4.42
N VAL A 28 0.83 15.00 -4.75
CA VAL A 28 0.15 15.94 -3.87
C VAL A 28 -0.94 16.67 -4.65
N GLY A 29 -2.03 17.00 -4.00
CA GLY A 29 -3.12 17.73 -4.66
C GLY A 29 -4.37 17.83 -3.80
N GLU A 30 -5.39 18.45 -4.38
CA GLU A 30 -6.70 18.56 -3.78
C GLU A 30 -7.40 17.19 -3.74
N PRO A 31 -8.18 16.89 -2.70
CA PRO A 31 -8.75 15.56 -2.45
C PRO A 31 -9.51 14.97 -3.65
N GLU A 32 -10.40 15.74 -4.28
CA GLU A 32 -11.20 15.27 -5.41
C GLU A 32 -10.34 14.98 -6.64
N ALA A 33 -9.42 15.86 -6.97
CA ALA A 33 -8.50 15.70 -8.09
C ALA A 33 -7.56 14.50 -7.88
N LEU A 34 -7.07 14.29 -6.64
CA LEU A 34 -6.29 13.10 -6.27
C LEU A 34 -7.12 11.82 -6.42
N CYS A 35 -8.38 11.83 -5.94
CA CYS A 35 -9.27 10.68 -6.09
C CYS A 35 -9.36 10.24 -7.56
N GLU A 36 -9.66 11.17 -8.46
CA GLU A 36 -9.78 10.87 -9.89
C GLU A 36 -8.46 10.38 -10.50
N ALA A 37 -7.36 11.09 -10.22
CA ALA A 37 -6.04 10.74 -10.76
C ALA A 37 -5.57 9.35 -10.31
N VAL A 38 -5.77 9.02 -9.03
CA VAL A 38 -5.39 7.73 -8.46
C VAL A 38 -6.25 6.61 -9.06
N VAL A 39 -7.56 6.80 -9.16
CA VAL A 39 -8.47 5.80 -9.76
C VAL A 39 -8.07 5.52 -11.21
N GLU A 40 -7.82 6.56 -12.02
CA GLU A 40 -7.32 6.38 -13.40
C GLU A 40 -6.00 5.61 -13.45
N ALA A 41 -5.07 5.89 -12.54
CA ALA A 41 -3.77 5.22 -12.48
C ALA A 41 -3.90 3.73 -12.12
N VAL A 42 -4.80 3.40 -11.19
CA VAL A 42 -5.12 2.00 -10.88
C VAL A 42 -5.61 1.28 -12.13
N GLY A 43 -6.52 1.89 -12.90
CA GLY A 43 -7.02 1.30 -14.15
C GLY A 43 -5.92 1.08 -15.20
N VAL A 44 -4.92 1.97 -15.27
CA VAL A 44 -3.75 1.76 -16.13
C VAL A 44 -2.93 0.56 -15.65
N ALA A 45 -2.66 0.47 -14.35
CA ALA A 45 -1.89 -0.63 -13.77
C ALA A 45 -2.59 -1.98 -13.97
N VAL A 46 -3.89 -2.07 -13.70
CA VAL A 46 -4.70 -3.28 -13.91
C VAL A 46 -4.64 -3.79 -15.36
N ARG A 47 -4.62 -2.88 -16.33
CA ARG A 47 -4.54 -3.26 -17.75
C ARG A 47 -3.15 -3.69 -18.22
N LEU A 48 -2.09 -3.14 -17.62
CA LEU A 48 -0.72 -3.28 -18.14
C LEU A 48 0.12 -4.27 -17.36
N ILE A 49 -0.23 -4.58 -16.11
CA ILE A 49 0.59 -5.41 -15.21
C ILE A 49 -0.11 -6.75 -14.98
N ASP A 50 0.58 -7.81 -15.35
CA ASP A 50 0.19 -9.19 -15.02
C ASP A 50 1.17 -9.76 -13.98
N LEU A 51 0.72 -9.86 -12.73
CA LEU A 51 1.57 -10.35 -11.64
C LEU A 51 1.96 -11.82 -11.75
N ASN A 52 1.31 -12.60 -12.61
CA ASN A 52 1.74 -13.96 -12.91
C ASN A 52 3.08 -14.00 -13.66
N GLN A 53 3.47 -12.89 -14.29
CA GLN A 53 4.72 -12.74 -15.04
C GLN A 53 5.78 -11.92 -14.30
N HIS A 54 5.46 -11.40 -13.10
CA HIS A 54 6.36 -10.53 -12.34
C HIS A 54 6.88 -11.20 -11.08
N THR A 55 8.20 -11.13 -10.93
CA THR A 55 8.93 -11.53 -9.72
C THR A 55 9.77 -10.36 -9.22
N GLY A 56 10.13 -10.35 -7.96
CA GLY A 56 10.96 -9.32 -7.33
C GLY A 56 11.09 -9.58 -5.83
N GLN A 57 12.03 -8.91 -5.18
CA GLN A 57 12.27 -9.10 -3.75
C GLN A 57 11.27 -8.38 -2.86
N HIS A 58 10.55 -7.39 -3.40
CA HIS A 58 9.54 -6.67 -2.64
C HIS A 58 8.26 -7.52 -2.48
N PRO A 59 7.76 -7.72 -1.25
CA PRO A 59 6.48 -8.41 -1.05
C PRO A 59 5.35 -7.61 -1.69
N ARG A 60 4.54 -8.24 -2.51
CA ARG A 60 3.42 -7.61 -3.22
C ARG A 60 2.20 -8.50 -3.21
N MET A 61 1.02 -7.91 -3.09
CA MET A 61 -0.27 -8.57 -3.21
C MET A 61 -1.09 -8.08 -4.42
N GLY A 62 -0.64 -7.02 -5.07
CA GLY A 62 -1.32 -6.44 -6.22
C GLY A 62 -0.42 -5.63 -7.14
N ALA A 63 -0.89 -5.42 -8.39
CA ALA A 63 -0.26 -4.57 -9.40
C ALA A 63 -0.14 -3.12 -8.91
N VAL A 64 -1.16 -2.66 -8.16
CA VAL A 64 -1.08 -1.49 -7.29
C VAL A 64 -1.17 -2.02 -5.87
N ASP A 65 -0.04 -2.26 -5.27
CA ASP A 65 0.07 -2.96 -4.01
C ASP A 65 -0.55 -2.18 -2.85
N VAL A 66 -0.23 -0.87 -2.76
CA VAL A 66 -0.71 -0.02 -1.67
C VAL A 66 -0.92 1.43 -2.08
N ILE A 67 -2.00 2.03 -1.61
CA ILE A 67 -2.33 3.45 -1.83
C ILE A 67 -2.53 4.13 -0.46
N PRO A 68 -1.50 4.78 0.10
CA PRO A 68 -1.63 5.55 1.33
C PRO A 68 -2.09 6.98 1.06
N PHE A 69 -3.09 7.45 1.79
CA PHE A 69 -3.46 8.86 1.89
C PHE A 69 -2.86 9.47 3.16
N ILE A 70 -2.18 10.58 3.01
CA ILE A 70 -1.44 11.24 4.10
C ILE A 70 -1.93 12.68 4.19
N PRO A 71 -2.63 13.07 5.27
CA PRO A 71 -3.05 14.45 5.46
C PRO A 71 -1.80 15.34 5.69
N ILE A 72 -1.72 16.46 4.95
CA ILE A 72 -0.57 17.36 5.03
C ILE A 72 -1.00 18.71 5.61
N LYS A 73 -1.75 19.49 4.85
CA LYS A 73 -2.16 20.86 5.22
C LYS A 73 -3.65 21.04 4.99
N ASN A 74 -4.32 21.64 5.95
CA ASN A 74 -5.76 21.93 5.90
C ASN A 74 -6.63 20.67 5.64
N THR A 75 -6.14 19.51 6.04
CA THR A 75 -6.84 18.22 5.91
C THR A 75 -6.63 17.42 7.19
N SER A 76 -7.70 16.92 7.78
CA SER A 76 -7.66 16.07 8.95
C SER A 76 -7.40 14.60 8.57
N MET A 77 -7.13 13.77 9.58
CA MET A 77 -7.01 12.32 9.38
C MET A 77 -8.37 11.71 8.98
N GLU A 78 -9.44 12.23 9.55
CA GLU A 78 -10.82 11.80 9.26
C GLU A 78 -11.17 12.05 7.79
N GLU A 79 -10.84 13.21 7.26
CA GLU A 79 -11.03 13.54 5.83
C GLU A 79 -10.19 12.62 4.93
N ALA A 80 -8.95 12.31 5.34
CA ALA A 80 -8.10 11.37 4.61
C ALA A 80 -8.65 9.93 4.64
N ILE A 81 -9.26 9.51 5.76
CA ILE A 81 -9.94 8.22 5.89
C ILE A 81 -11.13 8.16 4.92
N GLU A 82 -11.99 9.18 4.90
CA GLU A 82 -13.14 9.22 4.01
C GLU A 82 -12.72 9.25 2.53
N LEU A 83 -11.66 9.99 2.19
CA LEU A 83 -11.09 9.97 0.84
C LEU A 83 -10.60 8.58 0.45
N SER A 84 -9.91 7.88 1.36
CA SER A 84 -9.43 6.52 1.12
C SER A 84 -10.57 5.53 0.84
N LYS A 85 -11.67 5.62 1.59
CA LYS A 85 -12.87 4.81 1.37
C LYS A 85 -13.55 5.13 0.03
N LYS A 86 -13.64 6.42 -0.32
CA LYS A 86 -14.19 6.86 -1.61
C LYS A 86 -13.40 6.30 -2.79
N VAL A 87 -12.07 6.35 -2.71
CA VAL A 87 -11.19 5.76 -3.73
C VAL A 87 -11.33 4.25 -3.76
N ALA A 88 -11.38 3.58 -2.60
CA ALA A 88 -11.57 2.14 -2.48
C ALA A 88 -12.84 1.66 -3.18
N ALA A 89 -13.97 2.34 -2.93
CA ALA A 89 -15.25 2.01 -3.56
C ALA A 89 -15.18 2.15 -5.08
N LYS A 90 -14.64 3.27 -5.59
CA LYS A 90 -14.50 3.50 -7.05
C LYS A 90 -13.58 2.49 -7.72
N VAL A 91 -12.45 2.16 -7.09
CA VAL A 91 -11.49 1.17 -7.61
C VAL A 91 -12.13 -0.20 -7.72
N ALA A 92 -12.85 -0.62 -6.68
CA ALA A 92 -13.56 -1.89 -6.67
C ALA A 92 -14.66 -1.95 -7.74
N GLU A 93 -15.47 -0.91 -7.86
CA GLU A 93 -16.55 -0.81 -8.82
C GLU A 93 -16.07 -0.81 -10.28
N LEU A 94 -15.07 0.02 -10.59
CA LEU A 94 -14.63 0.22 -11.97
C LEU A 94 -13.71 -0.91 -12.50
N TYR A 95 -12.94 -1.54 -11.62
CA TYR A 95 -11.91 -2.49 -12.03
C TYR A 95 -12.11 -3.90 -11.47
N ASN A 96 -13.20 -4.14 -10.77
CA ASN A 96 -13.49 -5.43 -10.13
C ASN A 96 -12.30 -5.92 -9.26
N LEU A 97 -11.64 -4.97 -8.58
CA LEU A 97 -10.44 -5.21 -7.80
C LEU A 97 -10.78 -5.28 -6.31
N PRO A 98 -10.44 -6.36 -5.61
CA PRO A 98 -10.65 -6.46 -4.17
C PRO A 98 -9.79 -5.45 -3.42
N VAL A 99 -10.41 -4.71 -2.50
CA VAL A 99 -9.75 -3.67 -1.71
C VAL A 99 -9.81 -3.98 -0.22
N PHE A 100 -8.66 -3.92 0.44
CA PHE A 100 -8.54 -3.98 1.89
C PHE A 100 -8.24 -2.59 2.44
N LEU A 101 -9.04 -2.13 3.39
CA LEU A 101 -8.74 -0.92 4.14
C LEU A 101 -7.68 -1.23 5.22
N TYR A 102 -6.69 -0.35 5.37
CA TYR A 102 -5.60 -0.57 6.32
C TYR A 102 -5.22 0.70 7.11
N GLU A 103 -4.34 0.57 8.10
CA GLU A 103 -3.88 1.63 9.00
C GLU A 103 -5.07 2.34 9.66
N LYS A 104 -5.21 3.67 9.52
CA LYS A 104 -6.30 4.45 10.13
C LYS A 104 -7.66 4.21 9.49
N SER A 105 -7.69 3.65 8.30
CA SER A 105 -8.93 3.28 7.61
C SER A 105 -9.36 1.84 7.89
N ALA A 106 -8.55 1.05 8.60
CA ALA A 106 -8.83 -0.37 8.85
C ALA A 106 -10.18 -0.59 9.54
N THR A 107 -10.92 -1.57 9.06
CA THR A 107 -12.23 -1.99 9.61
C THR A 107 -12.10 -3.03 10.71
N ALA A 108 -10.90 -3.59 10.90
CA ALA A 108 -10.61 -4.56 11.95
C ALA A 108 -9.14 -4.45 12.40
N PRO A 109 -8.83 -4.74 13.70
CA PRO A 109 -7.47 -4.57 14.24
C PRO A 109 -6.38 -5.34 13.50
N HIS A 110 -6.66 -6.54 13.01
CA HIS A 110 -5.69 -7.35 12.27
C HIS A 110 -5.32 -6.78 10.89
N ARG A 111 -6.07 -5.77 10.39
CA ARG A 111 -5.84 -5.07 9.12
C ARG A 111 -5.08 -3.75 9.27
N GLU A 112 -4.89 -3.26 10.50
CA GLU A 112 -4.12 -2.03 10.72
C GLU A 112 -2.68 -2.15 10.19
N ASN A 113 -2.06 -3.32 10.35
CA ASN A 113 -0.70 -3.54 9.89
C ASN A 113 -0.69 -4.05 8.45
N LEU A 114 -0.14 -3.25 7.52
CA LEU A 114 0.01 -3.60 6.11
C LEU A 114 0.72 -4.95 5.90
N ALA A 115 1.72 -5.29 6.73
CA ALA A 115 2.41 -6.57 6.63
C ALA A 115 1.47 -7.76 6.89
N SER A 116 0.49 -7.61 7.79
CA SER A 116 -0.54 -8.63 8.01
C SER A 116 -1.49 -8.75 6.82
N VAL A 117 -1.91 -7.62 6.25
CA VAL A 117 -2.75 -7.60 5.04
C VAL A 117 -2.03 -8.26 3.87
N ARG A 118 -0.76 -7.93 3.66
CA ARG A 118 0.07 -8.41 2.54
C ARG A 118 0.55 -9.86 2.70
N LYS A 119 0.45 -10.42 3.92
CA LYS A 119 0.94 -11.79 4.21
C LYS A 119 0.35 -12.82 3.27
N GLY A 120 1.21 -13.61 2.64
CA GLY A 120 0.88 -14.60 1.61
C GLY A 120 1.05 -14.05 0.20
N GLU A 121 1.22 -12.75 0.07
CA GLU A 121 1.47 -12.05 -1.20
C GLU A 121 0.40 -12.32 -2.27
N PHE A 122 0.69 -12.03 -3.52
CA PHE A 122 -0.24 -12.28 -4.62
C PHE A 122 -0.69 -13.74 -4.68
N GLU A 123 0.24 -14.67 -4.48
CA GLU A 123 0.00 -16.11 -4.58
C GLU A 123 -0.97 -16.60 -3.49
N GLY A 124 -0.71 -16.23 -2.25
CA GLY A 124 -1.52 -16.65 -1.09
C GLY A 124 -2.85 -15.93 -0.97
N MET A 125 -3.04 -14.80 -1.66
CA MET A 125 -4.28 -14.03 -1.59
C MET A 125 -5.49 -14.81 -2.10
N ALA A 126 -5.30 -15.72 -3.06
CA ALA A 126 -6.39 -16.53 -3.61
C ALA A 126 -7.09 -17.39 -2.54
N GLU A 127 -6.36 -17.90 -1.57
CA GLU A 127 -6.92 -18.67 -0.46
C GLU A 127 -7.28 -17.78 0.73
N LYS A 128 -6.46 -16.79 1.03
CA LYS A 128 -6.68 -15.87 2.14
C LYS A 128 -8.01 -15.12 2.04
N ILE A 129 -8.37 -14.65 0.87
CA ILE A 129 -9.59 -13.87 0.64
C ILE A 129 -10.88 -14.67 0.87
N LYS A 130 -10.79 -16.00 0.89
CA LYS A 130 -11.92 -16.90 1.18
C LYS A 130 -12.25 -17.00 2.68
N LEU A 131 -11.27 -16.62 3.54
CA LEU A 131 -11.47 -16.65 4.98
C LEU A 131 -12.42 -15.53 5.42
N PRO A 132 -13.37 -15.79 6.33
CA PRO A 132 -14.36 -14.78 6.76
C PRO A 132 -13.73 -13.49 7.27
N GLU A 133 -12.63 -13.58 8.03
CA GLU A 133 -11.91 -12.43 8.58
C GLU A 133 -11.09 -11.66 7.54
N TRP A 134 -10.89 -12.22 6.33
CA TRP A 134 -10.16 -11.63 5.22
C TRP A 134 -11.05 -11.33 4.01
N GLN A 135 -12.38 -11.25 4.19
CA GLN A 135 -13.24 -10.71 3.15
C GLN A 135 -12.86 -9.25 2.85
N PRO A 136 -12.77 -8.84 1.56
CA PRO A 136 -12.41 -7.47 1.22
C PRO A 136 -13.44 -6.46 1.75
N ASP A 137 -13.00 -5.25 2.03
CA ASP A 137 -13.89 -4.17 2.43
C ASP A 137 -14.72 -3.66 1.24
N PHE A 138 -14.17 -3.74 0.04
CA PHE A 138 -14.85 -3.42 -1.23
C PHE A 138 -14.42 -4.40 -2.32
N GLY A 139 -15.33 -4.63 -3.27
CA GLY A 139 -15.09 -5.49 -4.42
C GLY A 139 -15.40 -6.97 -4.17
N PRO A 140 -15.01 -7.83 -5.12
CA PRO A 140 -15.33 -9.25 -5.06
C PRO A 140 -14.50 -9.99 -4.00
N ALA A 141 -15.09 -11.04 -3.42
CA ALA A 141 -14.38 -11.97 -2.52
C ALA A 141 -13.52 -12.99 -3.31
N GLU A 142 -12.88 -12.52 -4.36
CA GLU A 142 -12.02 -13.30 -5.23
C GLU A 142 -10.87 -12.43 -5.73
N ARG A 143 -9.64 -12.95 -5.65
CA ARG A 143 -8.45 -12.25 -6.14
C ARG A 143 -8.56 -11.98 -7.65
N HIS A 144 -8.30 -10.73 -8.08
CA HIS A 144 -8.21 -10.41 -9.51
C HIS A 144 -7.10 -11.26 -10.17
N PRO A 145 -7.38 -11.92 -11.33
CA PRO A 145 -6.49 -12.93 -11.89
C PRO A 145 -5.08 -12.46 -12.22
N THR A 146 -4.92 -11.21 -12.64
CA THR A 146 -3.62 -10.62 -13.02
C THR A 146 -3.17 -9.51 -12.08
N ALA A 147 -4.11 -8.68 -11.59
CA ALA A 147 -3.79 -7.50 -10.79
C ALA A 147 -3.84 -7.73 -9.28
N GLY A 148 -4.29 -8.92 -8.82
CA GLY A 148 -4.29 -9.28 -7.40
C GLY A 148 -5.32 -8.52 -6.57
N THR A 149 -4.88 -7.89 -5.50
CA THR A 149 -5.67 -7.09 -4.56
C THR A 149 -4.94 -5.78 -4.26
N VAL A 150 -5.61 -4.80 -3.64
CA VAL A 150 -4.98 -3.54 -3.25
C VAL A 150 -5.29 -3.19 -1.80
N ALA A 151 -4.31 -2.64 -1.06
CA ALA A 151 -4.54 -2.01 0.23
C ALA A 151 -4.68 -0.50 0.05
N ILE A 152 -5.76 0.08 0.55
CA ILE A 152 -6.00 1.53 0.50
C ILE A 152 -6.28 2.01 1.92
N GLY A 153 -5.67 3.13 2.32
CA GLY A 153 -5.93 3.66 3.66
C GLY A 153 -5.24 4.97 3.97
N ALA A 154 -5.67 5.62 5.04
CA ALA A 154 -5.04 6.82 5.56
C ALA A 154 -4.01 6.47 6.63
N ARG A 155 -2.88 7.17 6.65
CA ARG A 155 -1.85 7.00 7.67
C ARG A 155 -1.08 8.28 7.94
N MET A 156 -0.36 8.31 9.04
CA MET A 156 0.60 9.37 9.32
C MET A 156 1.79 9.30 8.36
N PRO A 157 2.48 10.43 8.14
CA PRO A 157 3.73 10.45 7.39
C PRO A 157 4.72 9.41 7.94
N LEU A 158 5.39 8.71 7.02
CA LEU A 158 6.46 7.77 7.34
C LEU A 158 7.78 8.34 6.86
N VAL A 159 8.77 8.37 7.74
CA VAL A 159 10.16 8.67 7.38
C VAL A 159 10.90 7.35 7.24
N ALA A 160 11.33 7.02 6.04
CA ALA A 160 12.22 5.89 5.80
C ALA A 160 13.66 6.31 6.09
N TYR A 161 14.36 5.54 6.90
CA TYR A 161 15.75 5.80 7.26
C TYR A 161 16.53 4.50 7.22
N ASN A 162 17.52 4.43 6.35
CA ASN A 162 18.38 3.26 6.18
C ASN A 162 19.72 3.51 6.86
N ILE A 163 20.21 2.53 7.60
CA ILE A 163 21.53 2.53 8.22
C ILE A 163 22.32 1.38 7.65
N ASN A 164 23.39 1.68 6.94
CA ASN A 164 24.31 0.68 6.47
C ASN A 164 25.23 0.23 7.64
N LEU A 165 25.29 -1.06 7.86
CA LEU A 165 26.17 -1.64 8.85
C LEU A 165 27.55 -1.92 8.22
N SER A 166 28.58 -1.97 9.04
CA SER A 166 29.94 -2.39 8.64
C SER A 166 30.10 -3.90 8.51
N THR A 167 29.02 -4.65 8.53
CA THR A 167 28.98 -6.11 8.46
C THR A 167 27.77 -6.55 7.64
N ASP A 168 27.90 -7.66 6.93
CA ASP A 168 26.86 -8.37 6.20
C ASP A 168 26.13 -9.43 7.06
N ASN A 169 26.47 -9.53 8.34
CA ASN A 169 25.89 -10.51 9.25
C ASN A 169 24.42 -10.15 9.58
N MET A 170 23.48 -10.88 9.00
CA MET A 170 22.04 -10.71 9.17
C MET A 170 21.56 -10.94 10.62
N GLU A 171 22.26 -11.73 11.42
CA GLU A 171 21.89 -11.93 12.83
C GLU A 171 22.12 -10.65 13.64
N ILE A 172 23.22 -9.93 13.36
CA ILE A 172 23.51 -8.65 13.99
C ILE A 172 22.47 -7.61 13.58
N ALA A 173 22.20 -7.48 12.29
CA ALA A 173 21.19 -6.57 11.77
C ALA A 173 19.80 -6.83 12.40
N THR A 174 19.41 -8.09 12.43
CA THR A 174 18.14 -8.52 13.03
C THR A 174 18.08 -8.24 14.54
N LYS A 175 19.16 -8.44 15.26
CA LYS A 175 19.26 -8.15 16.71
C LYS A 175 19.14 -6.66 16.99
N ILE A 176 19.81 -5.82 16.19
CA ILE A 176 19.69 -4.35 16.28
C ILE A 176 18.23 -3.94 16.01
N ALA A 177 17.64 -4.39 14.90
CA ALA A 177 16.28 -4.09 14.54
C ALA A 177 15.28 -4.49 15.63
N LYS A 178 15.45 -5.66 16.25
CA LYS A 178 14.61 -6.11 17.38
C LYS A 178 14.70 -5.20 18.60
N ASN A 179 15.87 -4.66 18.89
CA ASN A 179 16.07 -3.77 20.05
C ASN A 179 15.52 -2.35 19.80
N VAL A 180 15.51 -1.91 18.56
CA VAL A 180 15.08 -0.53 18.20
C VAL A 180 13.57 -0.44 18.02
N ARG A 181 12.92 -1.46 17.47
CA ARG A 181 11.49 -1.39 17.12
C ARG A 181 10.56 -1.46 18.33
N HIS A 182 9.47 -0.71 18.27
CA HIS A 182 8.51 -0.57 19.36
C HIS A 182 7.91 -1.90 19.84
N ILE A 183 7.56 -2.81 18.94
CA ILE A 183 6.91 -4.08 19.27
C ILE A 183 7.73 -4.99 20.22
N ASN A 184 9.02 -4.75 20.32
CA ASN A 184 9.93 -5.45 21.23
C ASN A 184 10.34 -4.62 22.45
N GLY A 185 9.61 -3.52 22.75
CA GLY A 185 9.93 -2.63 23.86
C GLY A 185 10.92 -1.50 23.53
N GLY A 186 11.27 -1.33 22.25
CA GLY A 186 12.12 -0.24 21.77
C GLY A 186 11.37 1.09 21.61
N LEU A 187 11.85 1.92 20.68
CA LEU A 187 11.37 3.28 20.48
C LEU A 187 9.93 3.33 19.94
N ARG A 188 9.08 4.13 20.59
CA ARG A 188 7.69 4.32 20.17
C ARG A 188 7.62 4.88 18.73
N TYR A 189 6.71 4.35 17.94
CA TYR A 189 6.51 4.68 16.52
C TYR A 189 7.64 4.27 15.58
N VAL A 190 8.63 3.49 16.03
CA VAL A 190 9.69 2.96 15.19
C VAL A 190 9.35 1.52 14.79
N LYS A 191 9.40 1.27 13.48
CA LYS A 191 9.46 -0.08 12.89
C LYS A 191 10.88 -0.26 12.35
N ALA A 192 11.50 -1.37 12.61
CA ALA A 192 12.84 -1.67 12.11
C ALA A 192 12.92 -3.12 11.63
N MET A 193 13.69 -3.33 10.58
CA MET A 193 14.04 -4.63 10.03
C MET A 193 15.53 -4.63 9.66
N GLY A 194 16.13 -5.76 9.67
CA GLY A 194 17.47 -6.00 9.17
C GLY A 194 17.46 -7.20 8.25
#